data_edacfa6f521da011ef6753e9e0160db1
#
_entry.id   edacfa6f521da011ef6753e9e0160db1
#
_cell.length_a   1.000
_cell.length_b   1.000
_cell.length_c   1.000
_cell.angle_alpha   90.00
_cell.angle_beta   90.00
_cell.angle_gamma   90.00
#
_symmetry.space_group_name_H-M   'P 1'
#
loop_
_entity.id
_entity.type
_entity.pdbx_description
1 polymer ?
#
loop_
_entity_poly.entity_id
_entity_poly.type
_entity_poly.pdbx_seq_one_letter_code
_entity_poly.pdbx_strand_id
1 'polypeptide(L)'
;MAYWSKILYEKNEYVVNFERVTAFCSEPNGRVTFWLPDSAIPIIVNPQNNLEDYQKILDYITRITDLKLEQSYWVKIHYERNEYVVNLNCISSFCQEPNGRITFWLPDSSIPIIINPVSNPDSYDKVLEYIHKATGYSLSKSY
;
A
#
# COMPACT_ATOMS: atom_id res chain seq x y z
N MET A 1 -4.92 17.50 -4.85
CA MET A 1 -4.09 17.82 -6.02
C MET A 1 -3.58 16.53 -6.66
N ALA A 2 -3.80 16.36 -7.93
CA ALA A 2 -3.39 15.14 -8.62
C ALA A 2 -1.87 15.09 -8.82
N TYR A 3 -1.32 13.91 -8.75
CA TYR A 3 0.11 13.69 -8.97
C TYR A 3 0.28 12.75 -10.17
N TRP A 4 0.40 13.33 -11.33
CA TRP A 4 0.50 12.59 -12.58
C TRP A 4 1.95 12.31 -12.93
N SER A 5 2.23 11.10 -13.39
CA SER A 5 3.56 10.72 -13.82
C SER A 5 3.47 9.84 -15.07
N LYS A 6 4.49 9.93 -15.91
CA LYS A 6 4.61 9.11 -17.11
C LYS A 6 5.50 7.94 -16.81
N ILE A 7 5.02 6.73 -17.04
CA ILE A 7 5.74 5.49 -16.78
C ILE A 7 5.80 4.66 -18.05
N LEU A 8 6.97 4.17 -18.36
CA LEU A 8 7.16 3.28 -19.51
C LEU A 8 7.14 1.83 -19.01
N TYR A 9 6.24 1.04 -19.56
CA TYR A 9 6.11 -0.36 -19.19
C TYR A 9 5.72 -1.20 -20.41
N GLU A 10 6.49 -2.25 -20.68
CA GLU A 10 6.26 -3.15 -21.82
C GLU A 10 6.04 -2.39 -23.13
N LYS A 11 6.92 -1.43 -23.41
CA LYS A 11 6.91 -0.62 -24.63
C LYS A 11 5.73 0.34 -24.74
N ASN A 12 4.86 0.38 -23.73
CA ASN A 12 3.75 1.33 -23.70
C ASN A 12 4.06 2.48 -22.75
N GLU A 13 3.56 3.64 -23.08
CA GLU A 13 3.65 4.80 -22.21
C GLU A 13 2.35 4.94 -21.43
N TYR A 14 2.45 4.95 -20.11
CA TYR A 14 1.30 5.15 -19.24
C TYR A 14 1.41 6.51 -18.57
N VAL A 15 0.31 7.21 -18.49
CA VAL A 15 0.22 8.44 -17.72
C VAL A 15 -0.66 8.11 -16.52
N VAL A 16 -0.07 8.07 -15.34
CA VAL A 16 -0.72 7.53 -14.14
C VAL A 16 -0.86 8.60 -13.08
N ASN A 17 -2.05 8.68 -12.49
CA ASN A 17 -2.26 9.53 -11.33
C ASN A 17 -1.94 8.71 -10.08
N PHE A 18 -0.78 8.95 -9.48
CA PHE A 18 -0.33 8.19 -8.32
C PHE A 18 -1.26 8.35 -7.11
N GLU A 19 -1.99 9.45 -7.04
CA GLU A 19 -2.91 9.65 -5.92
C GLU A 19 -4.06 8.63 -5.92
N ARG A 20 -4.33 8.03 -7.05
CA ARG A 20 -5.40 7.03 -7.17
C ARG A 20 -4.88 5.60 -7.05
N VAL A 21 -3.58 5.42 -6.93
CA VAL A 21 -2.99 4.10 -6.73
C VAL A 21 -3.20 3.71 -5.26
N THR A 22 -3.71 2.51 -5.03
CA THR A 22 -4.04 2.04 -3.69
C THR A 22 -2.82 1.58 -2.92
N ALA A 23 -1.87 0.94 -3.60
CA ALA A 23 -0.73 0.34 -2.91
C ALA A 23 0.47 0.25 -3.83
N PHE A 24 1.65 0.36 -3.22
CA PHE A 24 2.92 0.10 -3.86
C PHE A 24 3.57 -1.07 -3.12
N CYS A 25 4.15 -2.00 -3.86
CA CYS A 25 4.82 -3.17 -3.28
C CYS A 25 6.29 -3.15 -3.66
N SER A 26 7.16 -3.11 -2.66
CA SER A 26 8.61 -3.20 -2.87
C SER A 26 9.05 -4.62 -2.57
N GLU A 27 9.73 -5.23 -3.53
CA GLU A 27 10.25 -6.59 -3.39
C GLU A 27 11.72 -6.59 -2.96
N PRO A 28 12.20 -7.68 -2.36
CA PRO A 28 13.60 -7.75 -1.92
C PRO A 28 14.62 -7.55 -3.05
N ASN A 29 14.25 -7.85 -4.30
CA ASN A 29 15.15 -7.66 -5.45
C ASN A 29 15.20 -6.22 -5.94
N GLY A 30 14.46 -5.31 -5.28
CA GLY A 30 14.46 -3.89 -5.62
C GLY A 30 13.34 -3.48 -6.55
N ARG A 31 12.59 -4.41 -7.12
CA ARG A 31 11.47 -4.04 -8.00
C ARG A 31 10.33 -3.42 -7.19
N VAL A 32 9.62 -2.49 -7.81
CA VAL A 32 8.41 -1.91 -7.25
C VAL A 32 7.25 -2.22 -8.17
N THR A 33 6.17 -2.75 -7.60
CA THR A 33 4.95 -3.05 -8.33
C THR A 33 3.82 -2.20 -7.79
N PHE A 34 3.00 -1.67 -8.67
CA PHE A 34 1.73 -1.06 -8.27
C PHE A 34 0.69 -1.46 -9.31
N TRP A 35 -0.58 -1.27 -8.98
CA TRP A 35 -1.67 -1.72 -9.83
C TRP A 35 -2.46 -0.51 -10.29
N LEU A 36 -2.79 -0.50 -11.58
CA LEU A 36 -3.58 0.60 -12.14
C LEU A 36 -4.98 0.57 -11.54
N PRO A 37 -5.51 1.72 -11.11
CA PRO A 37 -6.86 1.79 -10.55
C PRO A 37 -7.90 1.23 -11.52
N ASP A 38 -8.85 0.46 -10.98
CA ASP A 38 -9.99 -0.06 -11.72
C ASP A 38 -9.66 -1.05 -12.84
N SER A 39 -8.42 -1.50 -12.95
CA SER A 39 -8.04 -2.39 -14.05
C SER A 39 -7.31 -3.65 -13.61
N ALA A 40 -6.81 -3.69 -12.39
CA ALA A 40 -6.03 -4.80 -11.85
C ALA A 40 -4.75 -5.10 -12.66
N ILE A 41 -4.33 -4.19 -13.53
CA ILE A 41 -3.10 -4.35 -14.31
C ILE A 41 -1.90 -4.00 -13.45
N PRO A 42 -0.95 -4.93 -13.25
CA PRO A 42 0.26 -4.60 -12.49
C PRO A 42 1.26 -3.86 -13.38
N ILE A 43 1.86 -2.83 -12.83
CA ILE A 43 2.98 -2.13 -13.45
C ILE A 43 4.21 -2.44 -12.62
N ILE A 44 5.20 -3.07 -13.23
CA ILE A 44 6.41 -3.51 -12.55
C ILE A 44 7.58 -2.66 -13.03
N VAL A 45 8.21 -1.95 -12.11
CA VAL A 45 9.34 -1.09 -12.45
C VAL A 45 10.61 -1.64 -11.82
N ASN A 46 11.59 -1.96 -12.66
CA ASN A 46 12.87 -2.50 -12.24
C ASN A 46 13.90 -1.38 -12.27
N PRO A 47 14.57 -1.08 -11.14
CA PRO A 47 15.55 0.01 -11.11
C PRO A 47 16.74 -0.20 -12.06
N GLN A 48 17.06 -1.45 -12.39
CA GLN A 48 18.17 -1.74 -13.29
C GLN A 48 17.86 -1.40 -14.74
N ASN A 49 16.59 -1.51 -15.13
CA ASN A 49 16.17 -1.28 -16.50
C ASN A 49 15.54 0.09 -16.71
N ASN A 50 14.96 0.66 -15.66
CA ASN A 50 14.20 1.90 -15.78
C ASN A 50 14.39 2.73 -14.50
N LEU A 51 15.59 3.22 -14.32
CA LEU A 51 15.96 3.96 -13.12
C LEU A 51 15.16 5.27 -12.99
N GLU A 52 14.92 5.94 -14.12
CA GLU A 52 14.21 7.21 -14.08
C GLU A 52 12.80 7.08 -13.52
N ASP A 53 12.03 6.11 -14.04
CA ASP A 53 10.67 5.89 -13.55
C ASP A 53 10.67 5.32 -12.14
N TYR A 54 11.64 4.46 -11.83
CA TYR A 54 11.81 3.93 -10.49
C TYR A 54 11.99 5.07 -9.48
N GLN A 55 12.82 6.04 -9.83
CA GLN A 55 13.08 7.18 -8.94
C GLN A 55 11.83 8.04 -8.75
N LYS A 56 11.03 8.21 -9.79
CA LYS A 56 9.76 8.94 -9.68
C LYS A 56 8.82 8.29 -8.66
N ILE A 57 8.75 6.97 -8.69
CA ILE A 57 7.89 6.23 -7.77
C ILE A 57 8.42 6.35 -6.34
N LEU A 58 9.73 6.18 -6.15
CA LEU A 58 10.33 6.33 -4.82
C LEU A 58 10.12 7.73 -4.26
N ASP A 59 10.26 8.75 -5.09
CA ASP A 59 10.05 10.12 -4.66
C ASP A 59 8.61 10.32 -4.18
N TYR A 60 7.66 9.76 -4.91
CA TYR A 60 6.27 9.85 -4.48
C TYR A 60 6.03 9.10 -3.17
N ILE A 61 6.55 7.87 -3.04
CA ILE A 61 6.40 7.08 -1.82
C ILE A 61 7.02 7.82 -0.62
N THR A 62 8.20 8.38 -0.80
CA THR A 62 8.86 9.16 0.26
C THR A 62 7.98 10.33 0.67
N ARG A 63 7.42 11.02 -0.31
CA ARG A 63 6.57 12.17 -0.04
C ARG A 63 5.34 11.81 0.79
N ILE A 64 4.66 10.72 0.44
CA ILE A 64 3.43 10.34 1.16
C ILE A 64 3.71 9.72 2.52
N THR A 65 4.86 9.07 2.70
CA THR A 65 5.21 8.46 3.98
C THR A 65 5.90 9.42 4.95
N ASP A 66 6.54 10.46 4.43
CA ASP A 66 7.18 11.47 5.26
C ASP A 66 6.20 12.54 5.76
N LEU A 67 4.99 12.53 5.25
CA LEU A 67 3.98 13.47 5.72
C LEU A 67 3.61 13.12 7.15
N LYS A 68 4.16 13.88 8.10
CA LYS A 68 3.82 13.74 9.52
C LYS A 68 2.46 14.37 9.80
N LEU A 69 1.54 14.15 8.89
CA LEU A 69 0.19 14.68 9.05
C LEU A 69 -0.63 13.66 9.83
N GLU A 70 -1.35 14.15 10.82
CA GLU A 70 -2.25 13.30 11.60
C GLU A 70 -3.33 12.65 10.73
N GLN A 71 -3.41 13.07 9.47
CA GLN A 71 -4.41 12.60 8.53
C GLN A 71 -3.83 11.71 7.45
N SER A 72 -2.61 11.21 7.65
CA SER A 72 -2.03 10.30 6.67
C SER A 72 -2.74 8.96 6.74
N TYR A 73 -3.24 8.52 5.61
CA TYR A 73 -3.89 7.22 5.48
C TYR A 73 -2.96 6.16 4.95
N TRP A 74 -1.74 6.55 4.61
CA TRP A 74 -0.75 5.65 4.06
C TRP A 74 0.01 4.94 5.16
N VAL A 75 0.06 3.63 5.08
CA VAL A 75 0.70 2.80 6.09
C VAL A 75 1.70 1.87 5.42
N LYS A 76 2.87 1.74 6.02
CA LYS A 76 3.89 0.81 5.56
C LYS A 76 3.68 -0.53 6.25
N ILE A 77 3.55 -1.60 5.47
CA ILE A 77 3.26 -2.93 5.98
C ILE A 77 4.23 -3.93 5.38
N HIS A 78 4.84 -4.75 6.22
CA HIS A 78 5.67 -5.84 5.76
C HIS A 78 4.82 -7.11 5.71
N TYR A 79 4.78 -7.74 4.54
CA TYR A 79 4.00 -8.95 4.34
C TYR A 79 4.68 -9.84 3.31
N GLU A 80 4.93 -11.10 3.66
CA GLU A 80 5.57 -12.09 2.80
C GLU A 80 6.86 -11.56 2.14
N ARG A 81 7.74 -10.98 2.95
CA ARG A 81 9.05 -10.45 2.56
C ARG A 81 8.98 -9.20 1.69
N ASN A 82 7.79 -8.73 1.38
CA ASN A 82 7.61 -7.51 0.62
C ASN A 82 7.21 -6.36 1.53
N GLU A 83 7.54 -5.16 1.10
CA GLU A 83 7.10 -3.97 1.81
C GLU A 83 6.01 -3.29 1.02
N TYR A 84 4.83 -3.20 1.61
CA TYR A 84 3.69 -2.53 0.99
C TYR A 84 3.50 -1.16 1.61
N VAL A 85 3.23 -0.18 0.76
CA VAL A 85 2.78 1.15 1.21
C VAL A 85 1.34 1.27 0.74
N VAL A 86 0.40 1.26 1.68
CA VAL A 86 -1.02 1.11 1.38
C VAL A 86 -1.80 2.33 1.84
N ASN A 87 -2.66 2.82 0.97
CA ASN A 87 -3.63 3.86 1.33
C ASN A 87 -4.85 3.18 1.94
N LEU A 88 -4.93 3.19 3.27
CA LEU A 88 -6.03 2.52 3.98
C LEU A 88 -7.39 3.12 3.65
N ASN A 89 -7.40 4.38 3.19
CA ASN A 89 -8.65 5.04 2.82
C ASN A 89 -9.33 4.40 1.60
N CYS A 90 -8.59 3.58 0.86
CA CYS A 90 -9.13 2.87 -0.30
C CYS A 90 -9.59 1.46 0.02
N ILE A 91 -9.38 1.00 1.25
CA ILE A 91 -9.75 -0.35 1.66
C ILE A 91 -11.22 -0.40 2.04
N SER A 92 -11.95 -1.38 1.50
CA SER A 92 -13.40 -1.47 1.70
C SER A 92 -13.81 -2.26 2.93
N SER A 93 -12.97 -3.19 3.39
CA SER A 93 -13.35 -4.00 4.54
C SER A 93 -12.12 -4.55 5.26
N PHE A 94 -12.26 -4.73 6.55
CA PHE A 94 -11.25 -5.33 7.41
C PHE A 94 -11.89 -6.49 8.15
N CYS A 95 -11.17 -7.60 8.26
CA CYS A 95 -11.66 -8.78 8.96
C CYS A 95 -10.72 -9.11 10.10
N GLN A 96 -11.24 -9.17 11.33
CA GLN A 96 -10.46 -9.64 12.46
C GLN A 96 -10.89 -11.06 12.80
N GLU A 97 -9.90 -11.96 12.86
CA GLU A 97 -10.16 -13.36 13.20
C GLU A 97 -10.05 -13.56 14.72
N PRO A 98 -10.61 -14.67 15.24
CA PRO A 98 -10.55 -14.96 16.68
C PRO A 98 -9.12 -15.00 17.24
N ASN A 99 -8.13 -15.36 16.42
CA ASN A 99 -6.73 -15.38 16.84
C ASN A 99 -6.08 -14.01 16.86
N GLY A 100 -6.84 -12.94 16.54
CA GLY A 100 -6.38 -11.57 16.55
C GLY A 100 -5.86 -11.05 15.24
N ARG A 101 -5.63 -11.91 14.24
CA ARG A 101 -5.13 -11.44 12.94
C ARG A 101 -6.15 -10.56 12.25
N ILE A 102 -5.64 -9.56 11.52
CA ILE A 102 -6.48 -8.69 10.71
C ILE A 102 -6.12 -8.93 9.26
N THR A 103 -7.15 -9.15 8.43
CA THR A 103 -6.99 -9.31 6.99
C THR A 103 -7.76 -8.22 6.28
N PHE A 104 -7.16 -7.64 5.25
CA PHE A 104 -7.87 -6.79 4.31
C PHE A 104 -7.36 -7.09 2.90
N TRP A 105 -8.08 -6.63 1.91
CA TRP A 105 -7.78 -6.95 0.52
C TRP A 105 -7.47 -5.68 -0.26
N LEU A 106 -6.41 -5.74 -1.08
CA LEU A 106 -6.07 -4.63 -1.96
C LEU A 106 -7.09 -4.59 -3.11
N PRO A 107 -7.82 -3.47 -3.28
CA PRO A 107 -8.96 -3.44 -4.21
C PRO A 107 -8.60 -3.77 -5.66
N ASP A 108 -7.48 -3.27 -6.15
CA ASP A 108 -7.16 -3.40 -7.57
C ASP A 108 -6.46 -4.71 -7.92
N SER A 109 -6.01 -5.44 -6.93
CA SER A 109 -5.28 -6.70 -7.17
C SER A 109 -5.90 -7.89 -6.48
N SER A 110 -6.83 -7.64 -5.56
CA SER A 110 -7.46 -8.66 -4.72
C SER A 110 -6.49 -9.45 -3.86
N ILE A 111 -5.29 -8.90 -3.64
CA ILE A 111 -4.29 -9.53 -2.78
C ILE A 111 -4.72 -9.37 -1.32
N PRO A 112 -4.81 -10.47 -0.55
CA PRO A 112 -5.07 -10.34 0.88
C PRO A 112 -3.79 -9.93 1.61
N ILE A 113 -3.92 -8.98 2.51
CA ILE A 113 -2.83 -8.59 3.41
C ILE A 113 -3.24 -9.04 4.80
N ILE A 114 -2.41 -9.89 5.38
CA ILE A 114 -2.70 -10.48 6.70
C ILE A 114 -1.68 -9.94 7.70
N ILE A 115 -2.17 -9.27 8.73
CA ILE A 115 -1.33 -8.65 9.76
C ILE A 115 -1.52 -9.39 11.07
N ASN A 116 -0.40 -9.88 11.61
CA ASN A 116 -0.39 -10.61 12.86
C ASN A 116 0.08 -9.67 13.97
N PRO A 117 -0.66 -9.59 15.11
CA PRO A 117 -0.26 -8.67 16.19
C PRO A 117 1.09 -8.99 16.81
N VAL A 118 1.54 -10.23 16.70
CA VAL A 118 2.84 -10.64 17.25
C VAL A 118 3.97 -10.34 16.28
N SER A 119 3.79 -10.68 15.00
CA SER A 119 4.82 -10.53 13.98
C SER A 119 4.94 -9.11 13.44
N ASN A 120 3.83 -8.38 13.39
CA ASN A 120 3.78 -7.04 12.81
C ASN A 120 3.09 -6.06 13.76
N PRO A 121 3.63 -5.86 14.98
CA PRO A 121 2.91 -5.05 15.98
C PRO A 121 2.70 -3.59 15.55
N ASP A 122 3.69 -2.99 14.88
CA ASP A 122 3.56 -1.59 14.46
C ASP A 122 2.49 -1.42 13.39
N SER A 123 2.49 -2.30 12.39
CA SER A 123 1.48 -2.25 11.33
C SER A 123 0.10 -2.56 11.89
N TYR A 124 0.04 -3.51 12.82
CA TYR A 124 -1.21 -3.89 13.46
C TYR A 124 -1.83 -2.72 14.21
N ASP A 125 -1.02 -2.02 15.00
CA ASP A 125 -1.51 -0.87 15.76
C ASP A 125 -1.96 0.27 14.87
N LYS A 126 -1.23 0.51 13.77
CA LYS A 126 -1.61 1.56 12.81
C LYS A 126 -2.94 1.26 12.14
N VAL A 127 -3.17 0.01 11.78
CA VAL A 127 -4.43 -0.38 11.15
C VAL A 127 -5.58 -0.26 12.15
N LEU A 128 -5.39 -0.72 13.39
CA LEU A 128 -6.41 -0.57 14.42
C LEU A 128 -6.75 0.91 14.66
N GLU A 129 -5.74 1.75 14.73
CA GLU A 129 -5.93 3.18 14.94
C GLU A 129 -6.71 3.79 13.78
N TYR A 130 -6.36 3.41 12.55
CA TYR A 130 -7.08 3.90 11.39
C TYR A 130 -8.55 3.50 11.45
N ILE A 131 -8.83 2.23 11.75
CA ILE A 131 -10.21 1.74 11.82
C ILE A 131 -11.00 2.54 12.85
N HIS A 132 -10.41 2.74 14.01
CA HIS A 132 -11.09 3.49 15.08
C HIS A 132 -11.38 4.94 14.66
N LYS A 133 -10.40 5.61 14.07
CA LYS A 133 -10.57 7.01 13.65
C LYS A 133 -11.55 7.15 12.50
N ALA A 134 -11.53 6.22 11.55
CA ALA A 134 -12.37 6.33 10.36
C ALA A 134 -13.81 5.90 10.60
N THR A 135 -14.03 4.92 11.48
CA THR A 135 -15.34 4.30 11.66
C THR A 135 -15.95 4.48 13.04
N GLY A 136 -15.14 4.81 14.04
CA GLY A 136 -15.59 4.86 15.43
C GLY A 136 -15.63 3.48 16.09
N TYR A 137 -15.42 2.41 15.35
CA TYR A 137 -15.41 1.07 15.92
C TYR A 137 -14.04 0.69 16.43
N SER A 138 -13.99 -0.09 17.48
CA SER A 138 -12.75 -0.64 18.02
C SER A 138 -12.79 -2.14 17.90
N LEU A 139 -11.75 -2.71 17.29
CA LEU A 139 -11.60 -4.16 17.20
C LEU A 139 -10.88 -4.64 18.47
N SER A 140 -11.28 -5.79 18.99
CA SER A 140 -10.68 -6.29 20.21
C SER A 140 -9.28 -6.85 19.95
N LYS A 141 -8.35 -6.54 20.87
CA LYS A 141 -6.99 -7.08 20.82
C LYS A 141 -6.96 -8.39 21.61
N SER A 142 -7.65 -9.41 21.12
CA SER A 142 -7.59 -10.71 21.79
C SER A 142 -6.56 -11.58 21.10
N TYR A 143 -5.55 -11.97 21.85
CA TYR A 143 -4.52 -12.91 21.39
C TYR A 143 -3.99 -13.70 22.56
#